data_d745a5fb276ce51e46b0604cc165c5b7
#
_entry.id   d745a5fb276ce51e46b0604cc165c5b7
#
_cell.length_a   1.000
_cell.length_b   1.000
_cell.length_c   1.000
_cell.angle_alpha   90.00
_cell.angle_beta   90.00
_cell.angle_gamma   90.00
#
_symmetry.space_group_name_H-M   'P 1'
#
loop_
_entity.id
_entity.type
_entity.pdbx_description
1 polymer ?
#
loop_
_entity_poly.entity_id
_entity_poly.type
_entity_poly.pdbx_seq_one_letter_code
_entity_poly.pdbx_strand_id
1 'polypeptide(L)'
;MTRRRDRRERRWQGVAVSDGAVSGRVLRIHSGGRHSVYRVSLEASGVEREVRRYRAAVRLARRQLLALKKRAARTLGEEHAYIFDAHLLMLEDRKLNEDVEAVIRDEAVGGEWAVKVVTDRLLAVYDEIKDDYLRERSSDIEDVTRRLIVALSGESMGGRRLTEDAVVVAEELMPSTLAELDFAHVRAVATDVGGWTSHTAIIARGLGIPAVVGLRDFYRAARTGDTAVVDAARGEVVLHPTPGTLELFGREGRARRAPARAAAPEELHAPLRTRDGVAVTLRANVELPVEYDWVNRYGAHGIGLFRSEFLLSHRGVMPDEEEQRAAYEELARVAGDEGVTVRLFDLGGDKLGATRPEQGEERNPALGLRAIRFCLRRPEVLRTQARAVLRAAARGRIDLVLPMISDVSDVRRARAVLDEERLKLEAEGKEAGPLRVGAMIEVPSAVLVAEKLAREVDFFSLGTNDLVQYTLAVDRGNDEVADWFRSLHPAVLLSVRRALDAARAAGIPSVVCGEMA
;
A
#
# COMPACT_ATOMS: atom_id res chain seq x y z
N MET A 1 -8.32 -3.24 -47.32
CA MET A 1 -6.84 -3.32 -47.27
C MET A 1 -6.38 -2.87 -45.91
N THR A 2 -6.18 -3.80 -44.99
CA THR A 2 -5.74 -3.56 -43.62
C THR A 2 -4.20 -3.38 -43.66
N ARG A 3 -3.74 -2.17 -43.37
CA ARG A 3 -2.29 -1.91 -43.24
C ARG A 3 -1.70 -2.87 -42.20
N ARG A 4 -0.84 -3.80 -42.62
CA ARG A 4 0.07 -4.54 -41.73
C ARG A 4 0.95 -3.52 -41.04
N ARG A 5 0.61 -3.13 -39.82
CA ARG A 5 1.50 -2.33 -38.98
C ARG A 5 2.65 -3.20 -38.50
N ASP A 6 3.83 -2.61 -38.52
CA ASP A 6 5.09 -3.15 -38.06
C ASP A 6 4.93 -3.63 -36.60
N ARG A 7 4.82 -4.95 -36.40
CA ARG A 7 4.74 -5.59 -35.10
C ARG A 7 6.15 -5.85 -34.58
N ARG A 8 6.97 -4.80 -34.49
CA ARG A 8 8.31 -4.88 -33.89
C ARG A 8 8.18 -4.99 -32.38
N GLU A 9 9.09 -5.74 -31.78
CA GLU A 9 9.25 -5.77 -30.32
C GLU A 9 9.55 -4.37 -29.81
N ARG A 10 8.85 -3.96 -28.77
CA ARG A 10 9.04 -2.70 -28.07
C ARG A 10 9.02 -2.95 -26.58
N ARG A 11 9.81 -2.18 -25.82
CA ARG A 11 10.00 -2.33 -24.39
C ARG A 11 9.65 -1.04 -23.67
N TRP A 12 9.07 -1.18 -22.49
CA TRP A 12 8.75 -0.11 -21.56
C TRP A 12 9.33 -0.45 -20.21
N GLN A 13 9.77 0.58 -19.49
CA GLN A 13 10.23 0.51 -18.12
C GLN A 13 9.25 1.26 -17.24
N GLY A 14 8.81 0.62 -16.17
CA GLY A 14 7.94 1.16 -15.15
C GLY A 14 8.43 0.77 -13.76
N VAL A 15 7.55 0.94 -12.78
CA VAL A 15 7.80 0.58 -11.39
C VAL A 15 7.42 -0.89 -11.17
N ALA A 16 8.36 -1.68 -10.69
CA ALA A 16 8.15 -3.06 -10.25
C ALA A 16 7.35 -3.06 -8.95
N VAL A 17 6.13 -3.60 -8.91
CA VAL A 17 5.28 -3.56 -7.71
C VAL A 17 4.97 -4.94 -7.12
N SER A 18 5.31 -5.99 -7.83
CA SER A 18 5.19 -7.38 -7.37
C SER A 18 6.20 -8.26 -8.10
N ASP A 19 6.33 -9.51 -7.72
CA ASP A 19 7.25 -10.45 -8.36
C ASP A 19 6.62 -11.23 -9.52
N GLY A 20 7.49 -11.79 -10.35
CA GLY A 20 7.15 -12.73 -11.40
C GLY A 20 7.29 -12.16 -12.81
N ALA A 21 7.41 -13.08 -13.77
CA ALA A 21 7.43 -12.78 -15.20
C ALA A 21 6.40 -13.64 -15.93
N VAL A 22 5.54 -13.02 -16.72
CA VAL A 22 4.42 -13.68 -17.39
C VAL A 22 4.28 -13.17 -18.81
N SER A 23 4.04 -14.07 -19.75
CA SER A 23 3.57 -13.74 -21.10
C SER A 23 2.09 -14.07 -21.25
N GLY A 24 1.35 -13.23 -21.98
CA GLY A 24 -0.06 -13.46 -22.21
C GLY A 24 -0.65 -12.54 -23.27
N ARG A 25 -1.93 -12.79 -23.57
CA ARG A 25 -2.72 -11.92 -24.44
C ARG A 25 -3.12 -10.67 -23.69
N VAL A 26 -2.96 -9.52 -24.33
CA VAL A 26 -3.37 -8.23 -23.79
C VAL A 26 -4.90 -8.14 -23.80
N LEU A 27 -5.47 -7.79 -22.67
CA LEU A 27 -6.82 -7.25 -22.56
C LEU A 27 -6.73 -5.78 -22.14
N ARG A 28 -7.05 -4.90 -23.05
CA ARG A 28 -7.13 -3.46 -22.76
C ARG A 28 -8.43 -3.13 -22.06
N ILE A 29 -8.32 -2.58 -20.86
CA ILE A 29 -9.46 -2.09 -20.09
C ILE A 29 -9.44 -0.56 -20.15
N HIS A 30 -10.55 0.02 -20.60
CA HIS A 30 -10.76 1.45 -20.51
C HIS A 30 -11.22 1.77 -19.09
N SER A 31 -10.32 2.28 -18.27
CA SER A 31 -10.64 2.72 -16.91
C SER A 31 -11.13 4.17 -16.86
N GLY A 32 -11.04 4.89 -17.93
CA GLY A 32 -11.31 6.32 -18.02
C GLY A 32 -11.72 6.76 -19.41
N GLY A 33 -12.66 6.09 -20.04
CA GLY A 33 -13.38 6.79 -21.09
C GLY A 33 -14.12 7.97 -20.44
N ARG A 34 -13.67 9.22 -20.67
CA ARG A 34 -14.58 10.35 -20.51
C ARG A 34 -15.81 9.96 -21.31
N HIS A 35 -16.88 9.49 -20.63
CA HIS A 35 -18.17 9.40 -21.27
C HIS A 35 -18.38 10.80 -21.84
N SER A 36 -18.53 10.88 -23.15
CA SER A 36 -18.81 12.16 -23.78
C SER A 36 -20.18 12.57 -23.28
N VAL A 37 -20.18 13.28 -22.15
CA VAL A 37 -21.41 13.79 -21.55
C VAL A 37 -21.78 15.02 -22.34
N TYR A 38 -22.89 14.91 -23.04
CA TYR A 38 -23.44 16.04 -23.81
C TYR A 38 -24.41 16.85 -22.95
N ARG A 39 -24.37 18.17 -23.12
CA ARG A 39 -25.36 19.04 -22.49
C ARG A 39 -26.71 18.84 -23.21
N VAL A 40 -27.64 18.22 -22.53
CA VAL A 40 -29.00 18.03 -23.00
C VAL A 40 -29.89 19.01 -22.25
N SER A 41 -30.50 19.96 -22.96
CA SER A 41 -31.47 20.89 -22.37
C SER A 41 -32.82 20.21 -22.19
N LEU A 42 -33.45 20.46 -21.07
CA LEU A 42 -34.76 19.90 -20.70
C LEU A 42 -35.86 20.96 -20.85
N GLU A 43 -37.05 20.52 -21.22
CA GLU A 43 -38.23 21.34 -21.05
C GLU A 43 -38.60 21.45 -19.55
N ALA A 44 -39.20 22.59 -19.15
CA ALA A 44 -39.56 22.84 -17.76
C ALA A 44 -40.37 21.70 -17.11
N SER A 45 -41.24 21.05 -17.88
CA SER A 45 -42.05 19.90 -17.45
C SER A 45 -41.22 18.64 -17.19
N GLY A 46 -39.98 18.56 -17.73
CA GLY A 46 -39.10 17.43 -17.62
C GLY A 46 -38.17 17.45 -16.40
N VAL A 47 -37.93 18.64 -15.82
CA VAL A 47 -36.92 18.87 -14.78
C VAL A 47 -37.11 17.97 -13.54
N GLU A 48 -38.30 17.96 -12.97
CA GLU A 48 -38.56 17.14 -11.76
C GLU A 48 -38.56 15.62 -12.07
N ARG A 49 -38.83 15.22 -13.30
CA ARG A 49 -38.66 13.84 -13.74
C ARG A 49 -37.17 13.48 -13.77
N GLU A 50 -36.31 14.39 -14.19
CA GLU A 50 -34.89 14.23 -14.25
C GLU A 50 -34.26 14.14 -12.83
N VAL A 51 -34.71 15.00 -11.92
CA VAL A 51 -34.28 14.89 -10.49
C VAL A 51 -34.66 13.53 -9.91
N ARG A 52 -35.87 13.01 -10.22
CA ARG A 52 -36.23 11.65 -9.79
C ARG A 52 -35.37 10.57 -10.43
N ARG A 53 -34.96 10.73 -11.71
CA ARG A 53 -34.03 9.84 -12.42
C ARG A 53 -32.65 9.85 -11.74
N TYR A 54 -32.13 11.03 -11.43
CA TYR A 54 -30.88 11.19 -10.69
C TYR A 54 -30.90 10.46 -9.33
N ARG A 55 -31.92 10.72 -8.52
CA ARG A 55 -32.07 10.03 -7.22
C ARG A 55 -32.19 8.51 -7.37
N ALA A 56 -32.81 8.03 -8.43
CA ALA A 56 -32.88 6.60 -8.73
C ALA A 56 -31.48 6.03 -9.09
N ALA A 57 -30.67 6.79 -9.84
CA ALA A 57 -29.30 6.42 -10.21
C ALA A 57 -28.40 6.39 -8.97
N VAL A 58 -28.49 7.35 -8.04
CA VAL A 58 -27.77 7.33 -6.75
C VAL A 58 -28.09 6.06 -5.97
N ARG A 59 -29.37 5.69 -5.85
CA ARG A 59 -29.77 4.44 -5.18
C ARG A 59 -29.25 3.18 -5.89
N LEU A 60 -29.18 3.20 -7.21
CA LEU A 60 -28.65 2.10 -8.01
C LEU A 60 -27.13 1.98 -7.80
N ALA A 61 -26.38 3.08 -7.92
CA ALA A 61 -24.94 3.14 -7.69
C ALA A 61 -24.60 2.66 -6.27
N ARG A 62 -25.35 3.09 -5.25
CA ARG A 62 -25.19 2.62 -3.87
C ARG A 62 -25.32 1.10 -3.74
N ARG A 63 -26.36 0.51 -4.34
CA ARG A 63 -26.52 -0.96 -4.32
C ARG A 63 -25.36 -1.68 -5.00
N GLN A 64 -24.86 -1.14 -6.11
CA GLN A 64 -23.72 -1.69 -6.82
C GLN A 64 -22.45 -1.61 -5.98
N LEU A 65 -22.16 -0.47 -5.34
CA LEU A 65 -21.00 -0.31 -4.45
C LEU A 65 -21.06 -1.25 -3.25
N LEU A 66 -22.23 -1.43 -2.63
CA LEU A 66 -22.39 -2.41 -1.54
C LEU A 66 -22.14 -3.86 -2.00
N ALA A 67 -22.56 -4.19 -3.23
CA ALA A 67 -22.28 -5.51 -3.80
C ALA A 67 -20.78 -5.70 -4.09
N LEU A 68 -20.13 -4.65 -4.60
CA LEU A 68 -18.67 -4.65 -4.83
C LEU A 68 -17.90 -4.75 -3.53
N LYS A 69 -18.28 -3.99 -2.50
CA LYS A 69 -17.68 -4.09 -1.16
C LYS A 69 -17.74 -5.52 -0.63
N LYS A 70 -18.91 -6.17 -0.71
CA LYS A 70 -19.05 -7.57 -0.27
C LYS A 70 -18.21 -8.54 -1.11
N ARG A 71 -18.06 -8.29 -2.40
CA ARG A 71 -17.21 -9.11 -3.28
C ARG A 71 -15.75 -8.90 -2.95
N ALA A 72 -15.30 -7.63 -2.84
CA ALA A 72 -13.94 -7.27 -2.47
C ALA A 72 -13.55 -7.89 -1.12
N ALA A 73 -14.40 -7.77 -0.11
CA ALA A 73 -14.17 -8.39 1.20
C ALA A 73 -13.94 -9.91 1.13
N ARG A 74 -14.65 -10.60 0.24
CA ARG A 74 -14.47 -12.06 0.04
C ARG A 74 -13.23 -12.45 -0.75
N THR A 75 -12.80 -11.59 -1.69
CA THR A 75 -11.75 -11.92 -2.66
C THR A 75 -10.40 -11.30 -2.28
N LEU A 76 -10.43 -10.11 -1.67
CA LEU A 76 -9.26 -9.30 -1.36
C LEU A 76 -9.02 -9.12 0.15
N GLY A 77 -10.01 -9.51 0.98
CA GLY A 77 -10.03 -9.24 2.41
C GLY A 77 -10.87 -8.01 2.80
N GLU A 78 -11.34 -8.01 4.04
CA GLU A 78 -12.17 -6.92 4.58
C GLU A 78 -11.43 -5.57 4.55
N GLU A 79 -10.12 -5.60 4.73
CA GLU A 79 -9.21 -4.45 4.75
C GLU A 79 -9.11 -3.73 3.40
N HIS A 80 -9.35 -4.42 2.29
CA HIS A 80 -9.36 -3.79 0.95
C HIS A 80 -10.75 -3.32 0.54
N ALA A 81 -11.78 -3.82 1.24
CA ALA A 81 -13.16 -3.44 0.98
C ALA A 81 -13.52 -2.06 1.55
N TYR A 82 -12.73 -1.52 2.49
CA TYR A 82 -13.02 -0.22 3.12
C TYR A 82 -12.99 0.96 2.14
N ILE A 83 -12.24 0.85 1.04
CA ILE A 83 -12.20 1.90 0.01
C ILE A 83 -13.61 2.23 -0.51
N PHE A 84 -14.48 1.22 -0.55
CA PHE A 84 -15.87 1.41 -0.94
C PHE A 84 -16.70 2.14 0.12
N ASP A 85 -16.25 2.23 1.38
CA ASP A 85 -16.90 3.06 2.39
C ASP A 85 -16.70 4.55 2.09
N ALA A 86 -15.51 4.94 1.64
CA ALA A 86 -15.25 6.30 1.18
C ALA A 86 -16.14 6.63 -0.04
N HIS A 87 -16.25 5.72 -1.03
CA HIS A 87 -17.12 5.88 -2.18
C HIS A 87 -18.60 5.97 -1.79
N LEU A 88 -19.05 5.18 -0.81
CA LEU A 88 -20.41 5.23 -0.27
C LEU A 88 -20.68 6.58 0.42
N LEU A 89 -19.74 7.06 1.25
CA LEU A 89 -19.84 8.35 1.91
C LEU A 89 -19.91 9.50 0.90
N MET A 90 -19.07 9.48 -0.14
CA MET A 90 -19.12 10.48 -1.22
C MET A 90 -20.47 10.45 -1.96
N LEU A 91 -20.97 9.25 -2.29
CA LEU A 91 -22.24 9.08 -2.97
C LEU A 91 -23.43 9.53 -2.13
N GLU A 92 -23.34 9.39 -0.80
CA GLU A 92 -24.36 9.81 0.17
C GLU A 92 -24.18 11.25 0.66
N ASP A 93 -23.11 11.94 0.20
CA ASP A 93 -22.86 13.32 0.61
C ASP A 93 -24.03 14.22 0.23
N ARG A 94 -24.59 14.87 1.26
CA ARG A 94 -25.79 15.69 1.11
C ARG A 94 -25.53 16.89 0.22
N LYS A 95 -24.37 17.55 0.39
CA LYS A 95 -24.02 18.76 -0.35
C LYS A 95 -23.82 18.46 -1.83
N LEU A 96 -23.09 17.38 -2.14
CA LEU A 96 -22.90 16.91 -3.52
C LEU A 96 -24.26 16.65 -4.21
N ASN A 97 -25.16 15.94 -3.54
CA ASN A 97 -26.46 15.61 -4.09
C ASN A 97 -27.35 16.87 -4.29
N GLU A 98 -27.35 17.78 -3.32
CA GLU A 98 -28.09 19.07 -3.41
C GLU A 98 -27.56 19.94 -4.55
N ASP A 99 -26.23 20.02 -4.73
CA ASP A 99 -25.59 20.80 -5.80
C ASP A 99 -25.92 20.22 -7.19
N VAL A 100 -25.92 18.90 -7.37
CA VAL A 100 -26.33 18.26 -8.63
C VAL A 100 -27.79 18.53 -8.92
N GLU A 101 -28.69 18.41 -7.93
CA GLU A 101 -30.11 18.70 -8.09
C GLU A 101 -30.34 20.18 -8.41
N ALA A 102 -29.58 21.10 -7.82
CA ALA A 102 -29.66 22.54 -8.13
C ALA A 102 -29.27 22.80 -9.59
N VAL A 103 -28.14 22.23 -10.07
CA VAL A 103 -27.74 22.37 -11.48
C VAL A 103 -28.82 21.84 -12.44
N ILE A 104 -29.45 20.69 -12.13
CA ILE A 104 -30.55 20.16 -12.95
C ILE A 104 -31.74 21.16 -13.01
N ARG A 105 -32.12 21.76 -11.87
CA ARG A 105 -33.24 22.69 -11.78
C ARG A 105 -32.93 24.04 -12.39
N ASP A 106 -31.79 24.63 -12.04
CA ASP A 106 -31.45 26.00 -12.39
C ASP A 106 -31.05 26.14 -13.87
N GLU A 107 -30.35 25.13 -14.40
CA GLU A 107 -29.88 25.13 -15.78
C GLU A 107 -30.81 24.35 -16.73
N ALA A 108 -31.83 23.65 -16.23
CA ALA A 108 -32.71 22.75 -16.97
C ALA A 108 -31.92 21.78 -17.87
N VAL A 109 -30.98 21.03 -17.29
CA VAL A 109 -30.06 20.11 -18.00
C VAL A 109 -30.22 18.68 -17.52
N GLY A 110 -29.74 17.73 -18.35
CA GLY A 110 -29.72 16.30 -18.00
C GLY A 110 -28.82 15.99 -16.84
N GLY A 111 -29.15 14.93 -16.09
CA GLY A 111 -28.45 14.52 -14.87
C GLY A 111 -26.97 14.21 -15.09
N GLU A 112 -26.60 13.59 -16.22
CA GLU A 112 -25.20 13.30 -16.56
C GLU A 112 -24.37 14.58 -16.66
N TRP A 113 -24.91 15.62 -17.29
CA TRP A 113 -24.26 16.92 -17.41
C TRP A 113 -24.13 17.60 -16.05
N ALA A 114 -25.19 17.58 -15.25
CA ALA A 114 -25.18 18.16 -13.91
C ALA A 114 -24.13 17.49 -13.00
N VAL A 115 -24.06 16.15 -13.00
CA VAL A 115 -23.03 15.39 -12.28
C VAL A 115 -21.65 15.82 -12.74
N LYS A 116 -21.41 15.89 -14.05
CA LYS A 116 -20.13 16.32 -14.60
C LYS A 116 -19.74 17.72 -14.13
N VAL A 117 -20.63 18.70 -14.23
CA VAL A 117 -20.36 20.09 -13.85
C VAL A 117 -19.99 20.21 -12.36
N VAL A 118 -20.73 19.54 -11.48
CA VAL A 118 -20.46 19.57 -10.04
C VAL A 118 -19.14 18.87 -9.73
N THR A 119 -18.88 17.73 -10.37
CA THR A 119 -17.61 17.01 -10.19
C THR A 119 -16.42 17.79 -10.71
N ASP A 120 -16.51 18.41 -11.89
CA ASP A 120 -15.42 19.22 -12.45
C ASP A 120 -15.09 20.40 -11.49
N ARG A 121 -16.10 21.02 -10.86
CA ARG A 121 -15.89 22.05 -9.83
C ARG A 121 -15.18 21.49 -8.58
N LEU A 122 -15.57 20.30 -8.16
CA LEU A 122 -14.97 19.62 -7.01
C LEU A 122 -13.50 19.27 -7.31
N LEU A 123 -13.23 18.65 -8.45
CA LEU A 123 -11.88 18.28 -8.87
C LEU A 123 -10.97 19.49 -9.02
N ALA A 124 -11.47 20.62 -9.56
CA ALA A 124 -10.69 21.85 -9.64
C ALA A 124 -10.22 22.36 -8.27
N VAL A 125 -11.01 22.17 -7.21
CA VAL A 125 -10.60 22.49 -5.84
C VAL A 125 -9.49 21.53 -5.36
N TYR A 126 -9.58 20.24 -5.71
CA TYR A 126 -8.54 19.25 -5.35
C TYR A 126 -7.26 19.45 -6.15
N ASP A 127 -7.30 19.89 -7.40
CA ASP A 127 -6.13 20.18 -8.23
C ASP A 127 -5.32 21.38 -7.73
N GLU A 128 -5.96 22.33 -7.02
CA GLU A 128 -5.28 23.45 -6.37
C GLU A 128 -4.56 23.05 -5.06
N ILE A 129 -4.89 21.88 -4.51
CA ILE A 129 -4.30 21.38 -3.27
C ILE A 129 -3.00 20.65 -3.60
N LYS A 130 -1.89 21.12 -3.03
CA LYS A 130 -0.54 20.54 -3.22
C LYS A 130 -0.26 19.30 -2.35
N ASP A 131 -1.28 18.57 -1.95
CA ASP A 131 -1.19 17.38 -1.09
C ASP A 131 -1.40 16.12 -1.95
N ASP A 132 -0.39 15.26 -2.02
CA ASP A 132 -0.42 14.02 -2.81
C ASP A 132 -1.51 13.06 -2.34
N TYR A 133 -1.80 13.00 -1.03
CA TYR A 133 -2.88 12.19 -0.47
C TYR A 133 -4.27 12.67 -0.92
N LEU A 134 -4.48 13.99 -0.97
CA LEU A 134 -5.74 14.56 -1.46
C LEU A 134 -5.84 14.44 -2.99
N ARG A 135 -4.71 14.43 -3.70
CA ARG A 135 -4.67 14.16 -5.14
C ARG A 135 -5.04 12.71 -5.46
N GLU A 136 -4.63 11.73 -4.63
CA GLU A 136 -5.10 10.35 -4.77
C GLU A 136 -6.62 10.23 -4.57
N ARG A 137 -7.23 11.09 -3.76
CA ARG A 137 -8.69 11.14 -3.59
C ARG A 137 -9.45 11.69 -4.80
N SER A 138 -8.80 12.40 -5.71
CA SER A 138 -9.42 12.81 -6.97
C SER A 138 -9.84 11.60 -7.81
N SER A 139 -9.06 10.53 -7.79
CA SER A 139 -9.39 9.27 -8.48
C SER A 139 -10.63 8.58 -7.89
N ASP A 140 -10.85 8.68 -6.58
CA ASP A 140 -12.06 8.14 -5.93
C ASP A 140 -13.31 8.92 -6.34
N ILE A 141 -13.20 10.27 -6.43
CA ILE A 141 -14.27 11.14 -6.91
C ILE A 141 -14.60 10.80 -8.37
N GLU A 142 -13.59 10.61 -9.22
CA GLU A 142 -13.77 10.21 -10.61
C GLU A 142 -14.47 8.84 -10.72
N ASP A 143 -14.12 7.88 -9.87
CA ASP A 143 -14.73 6.55 -9.88
C ASP A 143 -16.21 6.60 -9.48
N VAL A 144 -16.55 7.34 -8.42
CA VAL A 144 -17.95 7.56 -7.98
C VAL A 144 -18.76 8.29 -9.06
N THR A 145 -18.19 9.35 -9.65
CA THR A 145 -18.78 10.12 -10.72
C THR A 145 -19.11 9.27 -11.94
N ARG A 146 -18.13 8.49 -12.39
CA ARG A 146 -18.30 7.57 -13.52
C ARG A 146 -19.42 6.57 -13.25
N ARG A 147 -19.49 6.03 -12.05
CA ARG A 147 -20.55 5.10 -11.65
C ARG A 147 -21.94 5.75 -11.69
N LEU A 148 -22.04 6.99 -11.24
CA LEU A 148 -23.29 7.77 -11.33
C LEU A 148 -23.71 8.02 -12.79
N ILE A 149 -22.78 8.41 -13.65
CA ILE A 149 -23.05 8.65 -15.08
C ILE A 149 -23.53 7.36 -15.77
N VAL A 150 -22.87 6.23 -15.50
CA VAL A 150 -23.29 4.92 -16.04
C VAL A 150 -24.65 4.50 -15.50
N ALA A 151 -24.93 4.74 -14.22
CA ALA A 151 -26.23 4.45 -13.62
C ALA A 151 -27.35 5.34 -14.20
N LEU A 152 -27.03 6.57 -14.60
CA LEU A 152 -27.93 7.48 -15.30
C LEU A 152 -28.16 7.05 -16.76
N SER A 153 -27.11 6.67 -17.50
CA SER A 153 -27.25 6.27 -18.91
C SER A 153 -28.00 4.94 -19.09
N GLY A 154 -28.20 4.18 -18.01
CA GLY A 154 -28.79 2.84 -18.08
C GLY A 154 -27.88 1.81 -18.73
N GLU A 155 -26.63 2.16 -19.01
CA GLU A 155 -25.64 1.22 -19.49
C GLU A 155 -25.27 0.26 -18.36
N SER A 156 -25.05 -0.99 -18.71
CA SER A 156 -24.49 -1.95 -17.78
C SER A 156 -22.98 -1.66 -17.64
N MET A 157 -22.51 -1.45 -16.42
CA MET A 157 -21.10 -1.63 -16.10
C MET A 157 -20.80 -3.14 -16.28
N GLY A 158 -20.76 -3.55 -17.53
CA GLY A 158 -20.49 -4.94 -17.86
C GLY A 158 -19.08 -5.27 -17.40
N GLY A 159 -18.96 -5.87 -16.23
CA GLY A 159 -17.75 -6.60 -15.87
C GLY A 159 -17.48 -7.55 -17.03
N ARG A 160 -16.45 -7.26 -17.85
CA ARG A 160 -15.99 -8.22 -18.85
C ARG A 160 -15.53 -9.44 -18.08
N ARG A 161 -16.39 -10.48 -18.04
CA ARG A 161 -15.94 -11.79 -17.57
C ARG A 161 -14.75 -12.15 -18.43
N LEU A 162 -13.58 -12.18 -17.82
CA LEU A 162 -12.41 -12.78 -18.41
C LEU A 162 -12.75 -14.27 -18.59
N THR A 163 -12.89 -14.70 -19.84
CA THR A 163 -13.12 -16.11 -20.18
C THR A 163 -11.81 -16.83 -20.48
N GLU A 164 -10.73 -16.07 -20.62
CA GLU A 164 -9.38 -16.57 -20.94
C GLU A 164 -8.33 -15.78 -20.15
N ASP A 165 -7.21 -16.43 -19.89
CA ASP A 165 -6.05 -15.83 -19.22
C ASP A 165 -5.51 -14.63 -19.99
N ALA A 166 -5.41 -13.47 -19.33
CA ALA A 166 -5.01 -12.23 -19.97
C ALA A 166 -4.03 -11.39 -19.14
N VAL A 167 -3.21 -10.61 -19.85
CA VAL A 167 -2.49 -9.47 -19.31
C VAL A 167 -3.41 -8.26 -19.38
N VAL A 168 -3.82 -7.77 -18.23
CA VAL A 168 -4.70 -6.60 -18.12
C VAL A 168 -3.87 -5.33 -18.31
N VAL A 169 -4.27 -4.49 -19.27
CA VAL A 169 -3.61 -3.23 -19.58
C VAL A 169 -4.62 -2.09 -19.45
N ALA A 170 -4.29 -1.10 -18.64
CA ALA A 170 -5.13 0.09 -18.44
C ALA A 170 -4.26 1.36 -18.38
N GLU A 171 -4.87 2.52 -18.57
CA GLU A 171 -4.21 3.78 -18.26
C GLU A 171 -4.01 3.88 -16.74
N GLU A 172 -5.07 3.66 -16.00
CA GLU A 172 -5.12 3.50 -14.55
C GLU A 172 -6.19 2.45 -14.21
N LEU A 173 -6.03 1.69 -13.16
CA LEU A 173 -7.07 0.76 -12.69
C LEU A 173 -7.74 1.31 -11.44
N MET A 174 -8.97 1.78 -11.63
CA MET A 174 -9.79 2.24 -10.52
C MET A 174 -10.18 1.09 -9.59
N PRO A 175 -10.35 1.35 -8.29
CA PRO A 175 -10.72 0.33 -7.31
C PRO A 175 -11.98 -0.45 -7.67
N SER A 176 -12.99 0.24 -8.21
CA SER A 176 -14.23 -0.42 -8.63
C SER A 176 -14.01 -1.36 -9.82
N THR A 177 -13.15 -0.99 -10.77
CA THR A 177 -12.78 -1.83 -11.91
C THR A 177 -12.02 -3.07 -11.45
N LEU A 178 -11.08 -2.89 -10.52
CA LEU A 178 -10.33 -4.00 -9.90
C LEU A 178 -11.27 -5.00 -9.21
N ALA A 179 -12.22 -4.53 -8.40
CA ALA A 179 -13.17 -5.40 -7.71
C ALA A 179 -14.14 -6.15 -8.66
N GLU A 180 -14.29 -5.69 -9.90
CA GLU A 180 -15.10 -6.34 -10.93
C GLU A 180 -14.34 -7.41 -11.72
N LEU A 181 -12.99 -7.39 -11.70
CA LEU A 181 -12.17 -8.38 -12.41
C LEU A 181 -12.32 -9.78 -11.80
N ASP A 182 -12.27 -10.78 -12.67
CA ASP A 182 -12.11 -12.16 -12.26
C ASP A 182 -10.60 -12.48 -12.21
N PHE A 183 -10.03 -12.37 -11.03
CA PHE A 183 -8.59 -12.56 -10.83
C PHE A 183 -8.09 -13.97 -11.16
N ALA A 184 -8.99 -14.97 -11.25
CA ALA A 184 -8.60 -16.31 -11.69
C ALA A 184 -7.99 -16.33 -13.10
N HIS A 185 -8.38 -15.36 -13.94
CA HIS A 185 -7.90 -15.20 -15.31
C HIS A 185 -6.95 -14.03 -15.52
N VAL A 186 -6.64 -13.24 -14.47
CA VAL A 186 -5.64 -12.16 -14.56
C VAL A 186 -4.25 -12.74 -14.39
N ARG A 187 -3.45 -12.70 -15.44
CA ARG A 187 -2.08 -13.23 -15.44
C ARG A 187 -1.05 -12.20 -15.03
N ALA A 188 -1.28 -10.96 -15.40
CA ALA A 188 -0.46 -9.80 -15.01
C ALA A 188 -1.26 -8.51 -15.20
N VAL A 189 -0.78 -7.44 -14.58
CA VAL A 189 -1.32 -6.09 -14.71
C VAL A 189 -0.22 -5.14 -15.20
N ALA A 190 -0.57 -4.24 -16.13
CA ALA A 190 0.32 -3.19 -16.62
C ALA A 190 -0.46 -1.87 -16.74
N THR A 191 -0.02 -0.80 -16.07
CA THR A 191 -0.68 0.51 -16.10
C THR A 191 0.27 1.65 -16.44
N ASP A 192 -0.24 2.68 -17.13
CA ASP A 192 0.53 3.87 -17.48
C ASP A 192 0.73 4.78 -16.26
N VAL A 193 -0.29 4.86 -15.39
CA VAL A 193 -0.31 5.65 -14.16
C VAL A 193 -0.17 4.72 -12.96
N GLY A 194 0.35 5.25 -11.87
CA GLY A 194 0.49 4.58 -10.58
C GLY A 194 1.94 4.46 -10.13
N GLY A 195 2.13 4.43 -8.83
CA GLY A 195 3.40 4.20 -8.14
C GLY A 195 3.32 2.99 -7.22
N TRP A 196 4.33 2.80 -6.40
CA TRP A 196 4.42 1.70 -5.44
C TRP A 196 3.25 1.64 -4.44
N THR A 197 2.70 2.79 -4.07
CA THR A 197 1.59 2.95 -3.11
C THR A 197 0.21 2.96 -3.76
N SER A 198 0.12 2.92 -5.10
CA SER A 198 -1.18 2.96 -5.78
C SER A 198 -2.06 1.76 -5.43
N HIS A 199 -3.37 1.94 -5.47
CA HIS A 199 -4.35 0.87 -5.21
C HIS A 199 -4.10 -0.38 -6.07
N THR A 200 -3.74 -0.19 -7.35
CA THR A 200 -3.36 -1.27 -8.26
C THR A 200 -2.16 -2.05 -7.72
N ALA A 201 -1.14 -1.35 -7.24
CA ALA A 201 0.08 -1.95 -6.71
C ALA A 201 -0.18 -2.74 -5.43
N ILE A 202 -0.95 -2.19 -4.50
CA ILE A 202 -1.32 -2.84 -3.23
C ILE A 202 -2.10 -4.12 -3.50
N ILE A 203 -3.14 -4.05 -4.34
CA ILE A 203 -3.98 -5.21 -4.65
C ILE A 203 -3.20 -6.28 -5.43
N ALA A 204 -2.35 -5.89 -6.40
CA ALA A 204 -1.55 -6.83 -7.16
C ALA A 204 -0.56 -7.59 -6.26
N ARG A 205 0.08 -6.90 -5.29
CA ARG A 205 0.92 -7.54 -4.26
C ARG A 205 0.11 -8.49 -3.40
N GLY A 206 -1.02 -8.02 -2.85
CA GLY A 206 -1.89 -8.83 -2.00
C GLY A 206 -2.40 -10.11 -2.67
N LEU A 207 -2.58 -10.10 -3.99
CA LEU A 207 -3.01 -11.26 -4.77
C LEU A 207 -1.85 -12.06 -5.38
N GLY A 208 -0.60 -11.63 -5.24
CA GLY A 208 0.55 -12.25 -5.88
C GLY A 208 0.50 -12.20 -7.41
N ILE A 209 -0.14 -11.17 -7.98
CA ILE A 209 -0.27 -11.00 -9.44
C ILE A 209 0.91 -10.15 -9.93
N PRO A 210 1.69 -10.62 -10.94
CA PRO A 210 2.74 -9.83 -11.55
C PRO A 210 2.21 -8.48 -12.06
N ALA A 211 2.79 -7.36 -11.59
CA ALA A 211 2.32 -6.04 -12.00
C ALA A 211 3.46 -5.04 -12.19
N VAL A 212 3.32 -4.21 -13.22
CA VAL A 212 4.19 -3.06 -13.51
C VAL A 212 3.30 -1.85 -13.70
N VAL A 213 3.59 -0.78 -12.98
CA VAL A 213 2.86 0.49 -13.05
C VAL A 213 3.77 1.62 -13.52
N GLY A 214 3.22 2.79 -13.85
CA GLY A 214 4.03 3.95 -14.26
C GLY A 214 4.66 3.83 -15.66
N LEU A 215 4.04 3.09 -16.59
CA LEU A 215 4.56 2.84 -17.95
C LEU A 215 4.38 4.03 -18.92
N ARG A 216 3.62 5.05 -18.54
CA ARG A 216 3.39 6.34 -19.21
C ARG A 216 2.58 6.28 -20.52
N ASP A 217 2.98 5.49 -21.52
CA ASP A 217 2.33 5.43 -22.84
C ASP A 217 2.11 4.00 -23.38
N PHE A 218 2.29 3.01 -22.54
CA PHE A 218 2.09 1.59 -22.89
C PHE A 218 0.64 1.30 -23.29
N TYR A 219 -0.32 1.87 -22.55
CA TYR A 219 -1.74 1.73 -22.83
C TYR A 219 -2.12 2.16 -24.24
N ARG A 220 -1.53 3.27 -24.73
CA ARG A 220 -1.77 3.77 -26.10
C ARG A 220 -1.16 2.87 -27.17
N ALA A 221 -0.04 2.24 -26.86
CA ALA A 221 0.67 1.35 -27.77
C ALA A 221 0.01 -0.03 -27.89
N ALA A 222 -0.44 -0.61 -26.77
CA ALA A 222 -1.02 -1.92 -26.68
C ALA A 222 -2.48 -1.99 -27.19
N ARG A 223 -2.89 -3.13 -27.71
CA ARG A 223 -4.27 -3.41 -28.13
C ARG A 223 -4.71 -4.76 -27.61
N THR A 224 -6.02 -4.89 -27.36
CA THR A 224 -6.60 -6.20 -27.03
C THR A 224 -6.27 -7.23 -28.11
N GLY A 225 -5.75 -8.36 -27.68
CA GLY A 225 -5.31 -9.45 -28.55
C GLY A 225 -3.82 -9.43 -28.94
N ASP A 226 -3.10 -8.34 -28.64
CA ASP A 226 -1.64 -8.35 -28.76
C ASP A 226 -1.00 -9.31 -27.75
N THR A 227 0.26 -9.67 -27.97
CA THR A 227 1.02 -10.47 -27.01
C THR A 227 1.97 -9.54 -26.27
N ALA A 228 1.99 -9.65 -24.94
CA ALA A 228 2.94 -8.94 -24.09
C ALA A 228 3.62 -9.89 -23.10
N VAL A 229 4.81 -9.50 -22.68
CA VAL A 229 5.52 -10.05 -21.52
C VAL A 229 5.55 -8.96 -20.46
N VAL A 230 5.22 -9.33 -19.22
CA VAL A 230 5.35 -8.46 -18.04
C VAL A 230 6.35 -9.11 -17.12
N ASP A 231 7.50 -8.47 -16.92
CA ASP A 231 8.51 -8.83 -15.90
C ASP A 231 8.35 -7.87 -14.72
N ALA A 232 7.52 -8.27 -13.78
CA ALA A 232 7.22 -7.47 -12.62
C ALA A 232 8.41 -7.32 -11.67
N ALA A 233 9.36 -8.26 -11.67
CA ALA A 233 10.55 -8.16 -10.84
C ALA A 233 11.56 -7.13 -11.36
N ARG A 234 11.58 -6.89 -12.69
CA ARG A 234 12.45 -5.88 -13.32
C ARG A 234 11.71 -4.59 -13.65
N GLY A 235 10.38 -4.55 -13.49
CA GLY A 235 9.56 -3.42 -13.91
C GLY A 235 9.51 -3.25 -15.44
N GLU A 236 9.76 -4.31 -16.22
CA GLU A 236 9.83 -4.28 -17.67
C GLU A 236 8.58 -4.86 -18.32
N VAL A 237 8.07 -4.20 -19.34
CA VAL A 237 6.98 -4.72 -20.18
C VAL A 237 7.41 -4.73 -21.63
N VAL A 238 7.24 -5.87 -22.31
CA VAL A 238 7.61 -6.08 -23.73
C VAL A 238 6.36 -6.33 -24.54
N LEU A 239 6.07 -5.50 -25.52
CA LEU A 239 4.99 -5.65 -26.48
C LEU A 239 5.50 -6.29 -27.77
N HIS A 240 4.74 -7.23 -28.34
CA HIS A 240 5.12 -8.01 -29.52
C HIS A 240 6.49 -8.70 -29.36
N PRO A 241 6.69 -9.48 -28.26
CA PRO A 241 7.95 -10.14 -28.00
C PRO A 241 8.36 -11.05 -29.14
N THR A 242 9.66 -11.08 -29.48
CA THR A 242 10.22 -12.04 -30.42
C THR A 242 10.17 -13.46 -29.84
N PRO A 243 10.30 -14.51 -30.70
CA PRO A 243 10.40 -15.89 -30.22
C PRO A 243 11.56 -16.06 -29.20
N GLY A 244 12.70 -15.41 -29.43
CA GLY A 244 13.84 -15.43 -28.51
C GLY A 244 13.52 -14.78 -27.15
N THR A 245 12.81 -13.66 -27.17
CA THR A 245 12.32 -13.00 -25.95
C THR A 245 11.34 -13.89 -25.19
N LEU A 246 10.37 -14.49 -25.88
CA LEU A 246 9.43 -15.42 -25.27
C LEU A 246 10.13 -16.65 -24.67
N GLU A 247 11.15 -17.16 -25.33
CA GLU A 247 11.94 -18.29 -24.82
C GLU A 247 12.74 -17.91 -23.57
N LEU A 248 13.39 -16.74 -23.60
CA LEU A 248 14.13 -16.21 -22.46
C LEU A 248 13.24 -16.06 -21.23
N PHE A 249 12.12 -15.35 -21.37
CA PHE A 249 11.16 -15.16 -20.27
C PHE A 249 10.42 -16.46 -19.92
N GLY A 250 10.20 -17.35 -20.88
CA GLY A 250 9.65 -18.69 -20.63
C GLY A 250 10.57 -19.57 -19.80
N ARG A 251 11.89 -19.48 -20.00
CA ARG A 251 12.90 -20.16 -19.18
C ARG A 251 13.03 -19.54 -17.80
N GLU A 252 13.16 -18.22 -17.72
CA GLU A 252 13.22 -17.48 -16.46
C GLU A 252 11.90 -17.59 -15.67
N GLY A 253 10.75 -17.48 -16.33
CA GLY A 253 9.44 -17.64 -15.73
C GLY A 253 9.14 -19.07 -15.28
N ARG A 254 9.73 -20.11 -15.95
CA ARG A 254 9.67 -21.49 -15.46
C ARG A 254 10.62 -21.74 -14.31
N ALA A 255 11.79 -21.12 -14.31
CA ALA A 255 12.73 -21.17 -13.19
C ALA A 255 12.17 -20.46 -11.94
N ARG A 256 11.38 -19.37 -12.14
CA ARG A 256 10.68 -18.65 -11.07
C ARG A 256 9.27 -19.21 -10.76
N ARG A 257 8.61 -19.86 -11.74
CA ARG A 257 7.33 -20.57 -11.59
C ARG A 257 7.48 -22.06 -11.33
N ALA A 258 8.68 -22.62 -11.51
CA ALA A 258 8.87 -23.84 -10.76
C ALA A 258 8.33 -23.49 -9.38
N PRO A 259 7.22 -24.08 -8.90
CA PRO A 259 6.94 -24.04 -7.49
C PRO A 259 8.28 -24.42 -6.93
N ALA A 260 8.93 -23.51 -6.19
CA ALA A 260 10.08 -23.89 -5.41
C ALA A 260 9.62 -25.21 -4.86
N ARG A 261 10.12 -26.31 -5.49
CA ARG A 261 9.68 -27.72 -5.37
C ARG A 261 9.13 -27.79 -4.00
N ALA A 262 7.77 -27.94 -3.85
CA ALA A 262 7.15 -27.61 -2.59
C ALA A 262 8.08 -28.20 -1.55
N ALA A 263 8.96 -27.36 -1.03
CA ALA A 263 10.07 -27.85 -0.24
C ALA A 263 9.37 -28.60 0.86
N ALA A 264 9.79 -29.80 1.14
CA ALA A 264 9.17 -30.56 2.22
C ALA A 264 9.12 -29.59 3.42
N PRO A 265 8.05 -29.54 4.22
CA PRO A 265 7.95 -28.61 5.35
C PRO A 265 9.24 -28.50 6.16
N GLU A 266 9.98 -29.59 6.25
CA GLU A 266 11.31 -29.70 6.88
C GLU A 266 12.42 -28.91 6.13
N GLU A 267 12.33 -28.80 4.78
CA GLU A 267 13.31 -28.04 3.97
C GLU A 267 13.03 -26.53 4.01
N LEU A 268 11.77 -26.12 4.19
CA LEU A 268 11.37 -24.71 4.28
C LEU A 268 11.91 -24.03 5.55
N HIS A 269 12.02 -24.78 6.65
CA HIS A 269 12.53 -24.30 7.93
C HIS A 269 14.00 -24.66 8.18
N ALA A 270 14.70 -25.19 7.17
CA ALA A 270 16.11 -25.53 7.31
C ALA A 270 16.95 -24.26 7.56
N PRO A 271 17.96 -24.34 8.44
CA PRO A 271 18.85 -23.20 8.71
C PRO A 271 19.56 -22.74 7.43
N LEU A 272 19.33 -21.51 7.04
CA LEU A 272 20.01 -20.89 5.89
C LEU A 272 21.43 -20.51 6.27
N ARG A 273 22.37 -20.71 5.34
CA ARG A 273 23.77 -20.33 5.51
C ARG A 273 24.29 -19.65 4.26
N THR A 274 25.14 -18.66 4.47
CA THR A 274 25.94 -18.06 3.40
C THR A 274 26.98 -19.05 2.90
N ARG A 275 27.63 -18.77 1.77
CA ARG A 275 28.69 -19.64 1.20
C ARG A 275 29.87 -19.83 2.12
N ASP A 276 30.15 -18.88 3.00
CA ASP A 276 31.19 -18.93 4.05
C ASP A 276 30.69 -19.51 5.37
N GLY A 277 29.47 -20.09 5.39
CA GLY A 277 28.93 -20.88 6.50
C GLY A 277 28.22 -20.08 7.59
N VAL A 278 28.09 -18.76 7.45
CA VAL A 278 27.37 -17.92 8.43
C VAL A 278 25.88 -18.23 8.39
N ALA A 279 25.28 -18.51 9.55
CA ALA A 279 23.85 -18.73 9.66
C ALA A 279 23.08 -17.40 9.45
N VAL A 280 22.02 -17.45 8.64
CA VAL A 280 21.14 -16.33 8.36
C VAL A 280 19.70 -16.73 8.66
N THR A 281 18.99 -15.89 9.38
CA THR A 281 17.55 -16.07 9.68
C THR A 281 16.74 -15.16 8.78
N LEU A 282 15.84 -15.73 7.97
CA LEU A 282 14.88 -14.96 7.17
C LEU A 282 13.57 -14.84 7.94
N ARG A 283 13.11 -13.60 8.11
CA ARG A 283 11.85 -13.27 8.77
C ARG A 283 10.98 -12.44 7.83
N ALA A 284 9.67 -12.60 7.93
CA ALA A 284 8.73 -11.87 7.07
C ALA A 284 8.60 -10.40 7.49
N ASN A 285 8.47 -9.49 6.52
CA ASN A 285 7.89 -8.18 6.72
C ASN A 285 6.39 -8.28 6.44
N VAL A 286 5.56 -7.79 7.35
CA VAL A 286 4.10 -7.94 7.30
C VAL A 286 3.44 -6.58 7.58
N GLU A 287 2.47 -6.24 6.78
CA GLU A 287 1.61 -5.07 6.93
C GLU A 287 0.14 -5.47 7.08
N LEU A 288 -0.31 -6.45 6.29
CA LEU A 288 -1.71 -6.80 6.09
C LEU A 288 -2.03 -8.19 6.65
N PRO A 289 -3.23 -8.40 7.23
CA PRO A 289 -3.68 -9.72 7.68
C PRO A 289 -3.66 -10.80 6.59
N VAL A 290 -3.89 -10.44 5.31
CA VAL A 290 -3.81 -11.36 4.18
C VAL A 290 -2.41 -11.97 4.00
N GLU A 291 -1.38 -11.31 4.49
CA GLU A 291 0.01 -11.75 4.41
C GLU A 291 0.36 -12.79 5.49
N TYR A 292 -0.47 -12.95 6.52
CA TYR A 292 -0.19 -13.87 7.64
C TYR A 292 -0.04 -15.32 7.18
N ASP A 293 -0.87 -15.76 6.24
CA ASP A 293 -0.79 -17.12 5.67
C ASP A 293 0.53 -17.36 4.92
N TRP A 294 1.16 -16.30 4.41
CA TRP A 294 2.42 -16.40 3.67
C TRP A 294 3.63 -16.64 4.56
N VAL A 295 3.59 -16.16 5.81
CA VAL A 295 4.68 -16.34 6.78
C VAL A 295 5.06 -17.83 6.87
N ASN A 296 4.07 -18.66 7.14
CA ASN A 296 4.25 -20.12 7.25
C ASN A 296 4.42 -20.79 5.89
N ARG A 297 3.69 -20.33 4.86
CA ARG A 297 3.71 -20.91 3.52
C ARG A 297 5.09 -20.80 2.85
N TYR A 298 5.82 -19.73 3.11
CA TYR A 298 7.15 -19.51 2.55
C TYR A 298 8.29 -19.84 3.52
N GLY A 299 7.98 -20.42 4.68
CA GLY A 299 8.98 -20.88 5.63
C GLY A 299 9.76 -19.76 6.32
N ALA A 300 9.12 -18.62 6.55
CA ALA A 300 9.75 -17.54 7.30
C ALA A 300 9.93 -17.93 8.77
N HIS A 301 11.07 -17.54 9.37
CA HIS A 301 11.36 -17.72 10.79
C HIS A 301 10.71 -16.59 11.60
N GLY A 302 9.38 -16.59 11.64
CA GLY A 302 8.58 -15.56 12.32
C GLY A 302 8.47 -14.25 11.54
N ILE A 303 7.97 -13.21 12.22
CA ILE A 303 7.72 -11.88 11.65
C ILE A 303 8.82 -10.92 12.10
N GLY A 304 9.67 -10.51 11.16
CA GLY A 304 10.81 -9.61 11.40
C GLY A 304 10.40 -8.16 11.59
N LEU A 305 9.32 -7.75 10.94
CA LEU A 305 8.73 -6.42 11.09
C LEU A 305 7.23 -6.46 10.80
N PHE A 306 6.44 -5.97 11.75
CA PHE A 306 5.05 -5.59 11.55
C PHE A 306 4.93 -4.07 11.58
N ARG A 307 4.40 -3.48 10.51
CA ARG A 307 4.14 -2.05 10.40
C ARG A 307 2.77 -1.74 11.00
N SER A 308 2.76 -1.27 12.26
CA SER A 308 1.53 -1.07 13.03
C SER A 308 0.64 0.08 12.52
N GLU A 309 1.17 0.96 11.68
CA GLU A 309 0.43 2.07 11.07
C GLU A 309 -0.80 1.60 10.30
N PHE A 310 -0.74 0.38 9.81
CA PHE A 310 -1.85 -0.22 9.09
C PHE A 310 -3.12 -0.31 9.94
N LEU A 311 -3.00 -0.50 11.25
CA LEU A 311 -4.14 -0.50 12.16
C LEU A 311 -4.90 0.84 12.18
N LEU A 312 -4.23 1.94 11.83
CA LEU A 312 -4.84 3.26 11.70
C LEU A 312 -5.59 3.45 10.38
N SER A 313 -5.12 2.82 9.29
CA SER A 313 -5.57 3.11 7.93
C SER A 313 -7.05 2.79 7.69
N HIS A 314 -7.65 1.92 8.53
CA HIS A 314 -9.01 1.44 8.29
C HIS A 314 -10.12 2.39 8.75
N ARG A 315 -9.88 3.33 9.67
CA ARG A 315 -10.96 4.14 10.28
C ARG A 315 -10.64 5.63 10.37
N GLY A 316 -9.42 6.07 10.06
CA GLY A 316 -8.98 7.46 10.29
C GLY A 316 -8.96 7.86 11.77
N VAL A 317 -9.17 6.90 12.67
CA VAL A 317 -9.17 7.06 14.13
C VAL A 317 -8.10 6.15 14.72
N MET A 318 -7.38 6.63 15.72
CA MET A 318 -6.37 5.82 16.43
C MET A 318 -7.05 4.58 17.03
N PRO A 319 -6.49 3.37 16.78
CA PRO A 319 -7.02 2.14 17.37
C PRO A 319 -6.85 2.16 18.89
N ASP A 320 -7.83 1.67 19.61
CA ASP A 320 -7.77 1.57 21.07
C ASP A 320 -6.83 0.45 21.55
N GLU A 321 -6.64 0.34 22.88
CA GLU A 321 -5.76 -0.66 23.51
C GLU A 321 -6.17 -2.10 23.15
N GLU A 322 -7.48 -2.39 23.12
CA GLU A 322 -7.98 -3.74 22.87
C GLU A 322 -7.86 -4.13 21.40
N GLU A 323 -8.13 -3.22 20.48
CA GLU A 323 -7.96 -3.44 19.04
C GLU A 323 -6.48 -3.73 18.70
N GLN A 324 -5.57 -2.93 19.25
CA GLN A 324 -4.14 -3.14 19.06
C GLN A 324 -3.67 -4.46 19.69
N ARG A 325 -4.08 -4.75 20.93
CA ARG A 325 -3.75 -5.98 21.65
C ARG A 325 -4.17 -7.21 20.85
N ALA A 326 -5.42 -7.24 20.36
CA ALA A 326 -5.96 -8.36 19.60
C ALA A 326 -5.15 -8.61 18.32
N ALA A 327 -4.76 -7.55 17.60
CA ALA A 327 -3.94 -7.65 16.41
C ALA A 327 -2.53 -8.20 16.73
N TYR A 328 -1.89 -7.72 17.79
CA TYR A 328 -0.56 -8.18 18.18
C TYR A 328 -0.56 -9.64 18.71
N GLU A 329 -1.60 -10.06 19.41
CA GLU A 329 -1.78 -11.46 19.82
C GLU A 329 -1.94 -12.40 18.62
N GLU A 330 -2.71 -11.98 17.61
CA GLU A 330 -2.87 -12.75 16.37
C GLU A 330 -1.54 -12.87 15.62
N LEU A 331 -0.78 -11.78 15.50
CA LEU A 331 0.56 -11.80 14.90
C LEU A 331 1.52 -12.74 15.65
N ALA A 332 1.50 -12.70 16.99
CA ALA A 332 2.32 -13.59 17.81
C ALA A 332 1.94 -15.05 17.60
N ARG A 333 0.62 -15.35 17.47
CA ARG A 333 0.11 -16.69 17.15
C ARG A 333 0.59 -17.18 15.78
N VAL A 334 0.56 -16.31 14.76
CA VAL A 334 1.03 -16.63 13.40
C VAL A 334 2.54 -16.87 13.38
N ALA A 335 3.31 -16.03 14.09
CA ALA A 335 4.76 -16.11 14.15
C ALA A 335 5.27 -17.28 15.02
N GLY A 336 4.43 -17.86 15.88
CA GLY A 336 4.79 -18.97 16.76
C GLY A 336 5.96 -18.65 17.68
N ASP A 337 6.80 -19.66 17.97
CA ASP A 337 7.95 -19.54 18.87
C ASP A 337 9.03 -18.56 18.36
N GLU A 338 9.07 -18.28 17.06
CA GLU A 338 9.99 -17.34 16.45
C GLU A 338 9.65 -15.88 16.76
N GLY A 339 8.36 -15.60 17.03
CA GLY A 339 7.86 -14.32 17.49
C GLY A 339 7.76 -13.24 16.40
N VAL A 340 7.29 -12.07 16.84
CA VAL A 340 7.08 -10.90 15.97
C VAL A 340 7.79 -9.66 16.52
N THR A 341 8.35 -8.85 15.63
CA THR A 341 8.83 -7.50 15.96
C THR A 341 7.79 -6.48 15.52
N VAL A 342 7.13 -5.84 16.47
CA VAL A 342 6.17 -4.77 16.24
C VAL A 342 6.90 -3.44 16.15
N ARG A 343 6.65 -2.63 15.11
CA ARG A 343 7.15 -1.27 15.03
C ARG A 343 6.20 -0.33 15.78
N LEU A 344 6.77 0.54 16.62
CA LEU A 344 6.00 1.67 17.16
C LEU A 344 5.48 2.51 16.00
N PHE A 345 4.30 3.11 16.12
CA PHE A 345 3.68 3.88 15.04
C PHE A 345 4.64 4.88 14.39
N ASP A 346 4.82 4.74 13.09
CA ASP A 346 5.53 5.69 12.24
C ASP A 346 4.53 6.58 11.50
N LEU A 347 3.81 7.37 12.29
CA LEU A 347 2.84 8.34 11.81
C LEU A 347 3.54 9.69 11.61
N GLY A 348 3.25 10.36 10.51
CA GLY A 348 3.77 11.67 10.15
C GLY A 348 2.69 12.57 9.56
N GLY A 349 3.05 13.78 9.19
CA GLY A 349 2.13 14.80 8.73
C GLY A 349 1.21 14.42 7.58
N ASP A 350 1.62 13.50 6.76
CA ASP A 350 0.91 12.93 5.62
C ASP A 350 -0.15 11.88 6.01
N LYS A 351 0.03 11.18 7.14
CA LYS A 351 -0.80 10.05 7.55
C LYS A 351 -1.86 10.38 8.61
N LEU A 352 -1.85 11.59 9.17
CA LEU A 352 -2.70 11.96 10.31
C LEU A 352 -4.07 12.52 9.92
N GLY A 353 -4.34 12.80 8.65
CA GLY A 353 -5.65 13.21 8.12
C GLY A 353 -6.42 14.17 9.06
N ALA A 354 -7.67 13.83 9.36
CA ALA A 354 -8.61 14.62 10.16
C ALA A 354 -8.21 14.81 11.65
N THR A 355 -7.18 14.11 12.16
CA THR A 355 -6.74 14.23 13.57
C THR A 355 -5.72 15.36 13.80
N ARG A 356 -5.41 16.15 12.78
CA ARG A 356 -4.51 17.30 12.89
C ARG A 356 -5.27 18.53 13.40
N PRO A 357 -4.91 19.13 14.56
CA PRO A 357 -5.40 20.46 14.88
C PRO A 357 -4.63 21.51 14.06
N GLU A 358 -5.33 22.38 13.37
CA GLU A 358 -5.06 23.78 12.94
C GLU A 358 -3.60 24.28 12.68
N GLN A 359 -2.59 23.45 12.65
CA GLN A 359 -1.23 23.85 12.30
C GLN A 359 -0.99 23.55 10.82
N GLY A 360 -0.67 24.60 10.05
CA GLY A 360 -0.48 24.56 8.60
C GLY A 360 0.42 23.42 8.11
N GLU A 361 0.35 23.13 6.81
CA GLU A 361 1.11 22.08 6.13
C GLU A 361 2.58 22.08 6.52
N GLU A 362 3.06 20.92 6.95
CA GLU A 362 4.48 20.71 7.24
C GLU A 362 5.25 20.66 5.92
N ARG A 363 6.18 21.61 5.69
CA ARG A 363 6.89 21.74 4.42
C ARG A 363 7.73 20.53 4.04
N ASN A 364 8.18 19.76 5.03
CA ASN A 364 9.01 18.58 4.86
C ASN A 364 8.53 17.46 5.82
N PRO A 365 7.44 16.76 5.51
CA PRO A 365 6.85 15.75 6.40
C PRO A 365 7.83 14.63 6.78
N ALA A 366 8.70 14.21 5.85
CA ALA A 366 9.72 13.20 6.11
C ALA A 366 10.74 13.62 7.20
N LEU A 367 11.01 14.92 7.34
CA LEU A 367 11.93 15.48 8.34
C LEU A 367 11.23 16.03 9.58
N GLY A 368 9.90 16.02 9.57
CA GLY A 368 9.07 16.70 10.55
C GLY A 368 8.67 15.89 11.77
N LEU A 369 7.44 16.13 12.25
CA LEU A 369 6.86 15.47 13.41
C LEU A 369 6.30 14.10 13.00
N ARG A 370 7.15 13.07 13.01
CA ARG A 370 6.77 11.68 12.69
C ARG A 370 7.37 10.68 13.67
N ALA A 371 6.87 9.48 13.65
CA ALA A 371 7.41 8.31 14.34
C ALA A 371 7.62 8.57 15.85
N ILE A 372 8.80 8.24 16.39
CA ILE A 372 9.10 8.44 17.80
C ILE A 372 8.90 9.89 18.25
N ARG A 373 9.18 10.86 17.37
CA ARG A 373 8.99 12.30 17.69
C ARG A 373 7.52 12.60 17.94
N PHE A 374 6.64 12.05 17.09
CA PHE A 374 5.18 12.16 17.25
C PHE A 374 4.71 11.45 18.53
N CYS A 375 5.12 10.21 18.74
CA CYS A 375 4.74 9.44 19.91
C CYS A 375 5.18 10.08 21.24
N LEU A 376 6.37 10.67 21.28
CA LEU A 376 6.84 11.40 22.46
C LEU A 376 6.17 12.77 22.67
N ARG A 377 5.61 13.37 21.61
CA ARG A 377 4.79 14.60 21.67
C ARG A 377 3.34 14.32 22.03
N ARG A 378 2.86 13.11 21.73
CA ARG A 378 1.51 12.61 21.98
C ARG A 378 1.60 11.38 22.89
N PRO A 379 1.90 11.58 24.19
CA PRO A 379 2.16 10.49 25.11
C PRO A 379 0.97 9.53 25.26
N GLU A 380 -0.26 10.00 25.02
CA GLU A 380 -1.46 9.15 25.01
C GLU A 380 -1.38 8.04 23.93
N VAL A 381 -0.86 8.35 22.74
CA VAL A 381 -0.67 7.39 21.66
C VAL A 381 0.38 6.34 22.05
N LEU A 382 1.52 6.82 22.56
CA LEU A 382 2.62 5.94 23.01
C LEU A 382 2.16 5.02 24.14
N ARG A 383 1.41 5.53 25.14
CA ARG A 383 0.91 4.77 26.29
C ARG A 383 -0.08 3.70 25.83
N THR A 384 -1.02 4.02 24.96
CA THR A 384 -1.99 3.06 24.43
C THR A 384 -1.29 1.90 23.73
N GLN A 385 -0.32 2.21 22.82
CA GLN A 385 0.43 1.18 22.12
C GLN A 385 1.33 0.37 23.07
N ALA A 386 2.00 1.03 24.02
CA ALA A 386 2.82 0.36 25.04
C ALA A 386 2.02 -0.66 25.85
N ARG A 387 0.84 -0.27 26.34
CA ARG A 387 -0.07 -1.18 27.08
C ARG A 387 -0.50 -2.37 26.23
N ALA A 388 -0.91 -2.10 24.99
CA ALA A 388 -1.34 -3.16 24.06
C ALA A 388 -0.22 -4.18 23.79
N VAL A 389 1.00 -3.70 23.48
CA VAL A 389 2.16 -4.56 23.21
C VAL A 389 2.58 -5.35 24.46
N LEU A 390 2.64 -4.71 25.65
CA LEU A 390 2.98 -5.37 26.90
C LEU A 390 1.98 -6.49 27.27
N ARG A 391 0.69 -6.25 27.08
CA ARG A 391 -0.36 -7.24 27.32
C ARG A 391 -0.30 -8.38 26.30
N ALA A 392 -0.11 -8.08 25.04
CA ALA A 392 0.03 -9.09 24.00
C ALA A 392 1.30 -9.94 24.20
N ALA A 393 2.39 -9.35 24.69
CA ALA A 393 3.64 -10.06 25.00
C ALA A 393 3.48 -11.10 26.15
N ALA A 394 2.40 -11.04 26.94
CA ALA A 394 2.07 -12.08 27.89
C ALA A 394 1.49 -13.35 27.22
N ARG A 395 1.09 -13.26 25.95
CA ARG A 395 0.45 -14.36 25.20
C ARG A 395 1.37 -14.95 24.12
N GLY A 396 2.47 -14.29 23.79
CA GLY A 396 3.40 -14.78 22.79
C GLY A 396 4.67 -13.94 22.72
N ARG A 397 5.64 -14.38 21.93
CA ARG A 397 6.92 -13.68 21.80
C ARG A 397 6.79 -12.44 20.93
N ILE A 398 6.88 -11.28 21.57
CA ILE A 398 6.79 -9.97 20.89
C ILE A 398 8.02 -9.14 21.26
N ASP A 399 8.61 -8.50 20.26
CA ASP A 399 9.63 -7.48 20.41
C ASP A 399 9.07 -6.13 19.92
N LEU A 400 9.53 -5.02 20.47
CA LEU A 400 9.14 -3.67 20.03
C LEU A 400 10.35 -2.95 19.42
N VAL A 401 10.21 -2.39 18.22
CA VAL A 401 11.24 -1.54 17.63
C VAL A 401 10.78 -0.09 17.53
N LEU A 402 11.65 0.82 17.96
CA LEU A 402 11.41 2.27 17.98
C LEU A 402 11.94 2.90 16.69
N PRO A 403 11.06 3.46 15.82
CA PRO A 403 11.46 4.06 14.54
C PRO A 403 12.02 5.48 14.72
N MET A 404 12.77 5.97 13.75
CA MET A 404 13.30 7.35 13.67
C MET A 404 14.11 7.79 14.89
N ILE A 405 14.79 6.86 15.53
CA ILE A 405 15.69 7.18 16.65
C ILE A 405 16.85 8.02 16.13
N SER A 406 17.07 9.15 16.79
CA SER A 406 18.16 10.07 16.45
C SER A 406 19.21 10.18 17.55
N ASP A 407 18.82 9.89 18.81
CA ASP A 407 19.65 10.02 20.00
C ASP A 407 19.25 9.00 21.08
N VAL A 408 20.15 8.77 22.04
CA VAL A 408 19.92 7.95 23.24
C VAL A 408 18.75 8.45 24.08
N SER A 409 18.55 9.76 24.12
CA SER A 409 17.44 10.38 24.87
C SER A 409 16.07 9.93 24.38
N ASP A 410 15.91 9.67 23.07
CA ASP A 410 14.64 9.19 22.50
C ASP A 410 14.31 7.80 23.03
N VAL A 411 15.32 6.91 23.06
CA VAL A 411 15.18 5.55 23.60
C VAL A 411 14.83 5.58 25.09
N ARG A 412 15.55 6.38 25.90
CA ARG A 412 15.32 6.45 27.35
C ARG A 412 13.92 6.95 27.68
N ARG A 413 13.44 7.97 26.94
CA ARG A 413 12.09 8.50 27.12
C ARG A 413 11.02 7.47 26.77
N ALA A 414 11.20 6.72 25.67
CA ALA A 414 10.27 5.66 25.31
C ALA A 414 10.26 4.51 26.32
N ARG A 415 11.44 4.06 26.78
CA ARG A 415 11.56 3.04 27.84
C ARG A 415 10.90 3.46 29.14
N ALA A 416 11.07 4.72 29.56
CA ALA A 416 10.43 5.24 30.77
C ALA A 416 8.90 5.14 30.70
N VAL A 417 8.29 5.39 29.53
CA VAL A 417 6.85 5.20 29.32
C VAL A 417 6.46 3.72 29.38
N LEU A 418 7.25 2.83 28.76
CA LEU A 418 6.99 1.38 28.81
C LEU A 418 7.05 0.85 30.24
N ASP A 419 8.03 1.26 31.03
CA ASP A 419 8.20 0.85 32.41
C ASP A 419 7.04 1.37 33.30
N GLU A 420 6.66 2.64 33.10
CA GLU A 420 5.51 3.23 33.79
C GLU A 420 4.20 2.49 33.50
N GLU A 421 3.93 2.19 32.22
CA GLU A 421 2.70 1.47 31.85
C GLU A 421 2.72 -0.01 32.29
N ARG A 422 3.89 -0.65 32.36
CA ARG A 422 4.03 -1.98 32.95
C ARG A 422 3.60 -1.98 34.42
N LEU A 423 4.11 -1.05 35.21
CA LEU A 423 3.73 -0.92 36.63
C LEU A 423 2.24 -0.63 36.81
N LYS A 424 1.66 0.18 35.93
CA LYS A 424 0.21 0.44 35.96
C LYS A 424 -0.60 -0.81 35.64
N LEU A 425 -0.21 -1.57 34.61
CA LEU A 425 -0.88 -2.84 34.27
C LEU A 425 -0.82 -3.84 35.42
N GLU A 426 0.33 -3.98 36.07
CA GLU A 426 0.49 -4.83 37.24
C GLU A 426 -0.41 -4.38 38.40
N ALA A 427 -0.50 -3.07 38.66
CA ALA A 427 -1.40 -2.51 39.67
C ALA A 427 -2.88 -2.71 39.34
N GLU A 428 -3.24 -2.76 38.04
CA GLU A 428 -4.59 -3.08 37.55
C GLU A 428 -4.89 -4.59 37.56
N GLY A 429 -3.92 -5.44 37.94
CA GLY A 429 -4.06 -6.90 37.87
C GLY A 429 -4.05 -7.47 36.46
N LYS A 430 -3.56 -6.74 35.48
CA LYS A 430 -3.41 -7.16 34.10
C LYS A 430 -2.01 -7.72 33.87
N GLU A 431 -1.92 -8.81 33.13
CA GLU A 431 -0.63 -9.43 32.79
C GLU A 431 0.14 -8.57 31.79
N ALA A 432 1.43 -8.36 32.05
CA ALA A 432 2.40 -7.73 31.13
C ALA A 432 3.56 -8.70 30.88
N GLY A 433 3.75 -9.10 29.63
CA GLY A 433 4.82 -10.04 29.25
C GLY A 433 6.20 -9.41 29.14
N PRO A 434 7.25 -10.25 28.97
CA PRO A 434 8.59 -9.78 28.70
C PRO A 434 8.62 -9.09 27.32
N LEU A 435 9.33 -7.96 27.23
CA LEU A 435 9.40 -7.17 26.01
C LEU A 435 10.86 -6.75 25.75
N ARG A 436 11.45 -7.17 24.65
CA ARG A 436 12.72 -6.61 24.17
C ARG A 436 12.43 -5.35 23.36
N VAL A 437 13.24 -4.32 23.57
CA VAL A 437 13.10 -3.02 22.91
C VAL A 437 14.32 -2.75 22.04
N GLY A 438 14.10 -2.63 20.73
CA GLY A 438 15.12 -2.31 19.74
C GLY A 438 15.05 -0.87 19.24
N ALA A 439 16.13 -0.39 18.66
CA ALA A 439 16.19 0.86 17.92
C ALA A 439 16.24 0.60 16.42
N MET A 440 15.42 1.33 15.64
CA MET A 440 15.57 1.35 14.20
C MET A 440 16.69 2.34 13.81
N ILE A 441 17.73 1.81 13.20
CA ILE A 441 18.87 2.59 12.72
C ILE A 441 18.60 2.97 11.27
N GLU A 442 18.02 4.14 11.12
CA GLU A 442 17.56 4.65 9.82
C GLU A 442 17.83 6.16 9.63
N VAL A 443 18.38 6.80 10.67
CA VAL A 443 18.81 8.21 10.64
C VAL A 443 20.32 8.24 10.76
N PRO A 444 21.06 9.03 9.94
CA PRO A 444 22.51 9.13 10.00
C PRO A 444 23.06 9.50 11.39
N SER A 445 22.33 10.32 12.17
CA SER A 445 22.73 10.63 13.55
C SER A 445 22.74 9.38 14.45
N ALA A 446 21.77 8.47 14.29
CA ALA A 446 21.75 7.20 15.03
C ALA A 446 22.98 6.33 14.70
N VAL A 447 23.39 6.31 13.42
CA VAL A 447 24.62 5.61 12.99
C VAL A 447 25.86 6.19 13.66
N LEU A 448 25.92 7.52 13.78
CA LEU A 448 27.06 8.20 14.42
C LEU A 448 27.19 7.88 15.92
N VAL A 449 26.07 7.66 16.60
CA VAL A 449 26.02 7.35 18.05
C VAL A 449 25.66 5.89 18.33
N ALA A 450 25.76 5.01 17.33
CA ALA A 450 25.30 3.61 17.40
C ALA A 450 25.91 2.84 18.59
N GLU A 451 27.20 3.06 18.92
CA GLU A 451 27.84 2.42 20.07
C GLU A 451 27.19 2.79 21.42
N LYS A 452 26.67 4.02 21.53
CA LYS A 452 25.92 4.46 22.72
C LYS A 452 24.52 3.88 22.73
N LEU A 453 23.84 3.90 21.58
CA LEU A 453 22.51 3.31 21.41
C LEU A 453 22.51 1.80 21.70
N ALA A 454 23.53 1.08 21.27
CA ALA A 454 23.65 -0.36 21.50
C ALA A 454 23.68 -0.78 22.97
N ARG A 455 24.02 0.14 23.88
CA ARG A 455 23.99 -0.07 25.34
C ARG A 455 22.61 0.14 25.97
N GLU A 456 21.70 0.74 25.23
CA GLU A 456 20.39 1.14 25.72
C GLU A 456 19.26 0.28 25.15
N VAL A 457 19.56 -0.62 24.20
CA VAL A 457 18.55 -1.42 23.51
C VAL A 457 18.96 -2.89 23.43
N ASP A 458 17.99 -3.75 23.16
CA ASP A 458 18.17 -5.19 23.13
C ASP A 458 18.54 -5.71 21.73
N PHE A 459 18.32 -4.91 20.67
CA PHE A 459 18.69 -5.22 19.29
C PHE A 459 18.65 -3.97 18.40
N PHE A 460 19.27 -4.06 17.22
CA PHE A 460 19.13 -3.08 16.14
C PHE A 460 18.27 -3.63 15.00
N SER A 461 17.43 -2.74 14.42
CA SER A 461 16.75 -2.97 13.16
C SER A 461 17.20 -1.89 12.16
N LEU A 462 17.78 -2.29 11.04
CA LEU A 462 18.29 -1.36 10.04
C LEU A 462 17.18 -1.03 9.03
N GLY A 463 16.59 0.18 9.15
CA GLY A 463 15.59 0.72 8.23
C GLY A 463 16.26 1.32 7.00
N THR A 464 16.70 0.45 6.06
CA THR A 464 17.57 0.87 4.95
C THR A 464 16.92 1.86 4.00
N ASN A 465 15.60 1.86 3.86
CA ASN A 465 14.90 2.81 2.97
C ASN A 465 15.07 4.25 3.45
N ASP A 466 14.76 4.52 4.72
CA ASP A 466 14.92 5.85 5.32
C ASP A 466 16.41 6.20 5.51
N LEU A 467 17.26 5.19 5.80
CA LEU A 467 18.70 5.41 5.87
C LEU A 467 19.28 5.90 4.52
N VAL A 468 18.86 5.32 3.40
CA VAL A 468 19.24 5.80 2.05
C VAL A 468 18.75 7.23 1.85
N GLN A 469 17.47 7.48 2.09
CA GLN A 469 16.82 8.79 1.93
C GLN A 469 17.58 9.88 2.68
N TYR A 470 17.84 9.68 3.97
CA TYR A 470 18.49 10.70 4.80
C TYR A 470 20.00 10.79 4.59
N THR A 471 20.67 9.70 4.25
CA THR A 471 22.12 9.72 3.95
C THR A 471 22.40 10.45 2.65
N LEU A 472 21.56 10.26 1.63
CA LEU A 472 21.74 10.86 0.31
C LEU A 472 20.95 12.17 0.13
N ALA A 473 20.12 12.54 1.10
CA ALA A 473 19.22 13.70 1.04
C ALA A 473 18.29 13.66 -0.20
N VAL A 474 17.74 12.48 -0.49
CA VAL A 474 16.88 12.21 -1.64
C VAL A 474 15.52 11.73 -1.16
N ASP A 475 14.46 12.41 -1.55
CA ASP A 475 13.09 11.97 -1.26
C ASP A 475 12.73 10.78 -2.17
N ARG A 476 12.47 9.62 -1.56
CA ARG A 476 12.08 8.39 -2.29
C ARG A 476 10.71 8.48 -2.94
N GLY A 477 9.86 9.41 -2.47
CA GLY A 477 8.52 9.66 -3.03
C GLY A 477 8.52 10.60 -4.23
N ASN A 478 9.67 11.22 -4.57
CA ASN A 478 9.79 12.15 -5.67
C ASN A 478 10.44 11.49 -6.89
N ASP A 479 9.64 11.21 -7.92
CA ASP A 479 10.10 10.57 -9.16
C ASP A 479 11.20 11.37 -9.89
N GLU A 480 11.24 12.70 -9.74
CA GLU A 480 12.25 13.53 -10.40
C GLU A 480 13.68 13.31 -9.87
N VAL A 481 13.80 12.79 -8.67
CA VAL A 481 15.09 12.51 -8.01
C VAL A 481 15.33 11.02 -7.76
N ALA A 482 14.49 10.14 -8.27
CA ALA A 482 14.57 8.69 -8.06
C ALA A 482 15.92 8.09 -8.46
N ASP A 483 16.58 8.61 -9.49
CA ASP A 483 17.90 8.15 -9.95
C ASP A 483 19.02 8.37 -8.91
N TRP A 484 18.85 9.28 -7.98
CA TRP A 484 19.78 9.51 -6.87
C TRP A 484 19.53 8.60 -5.68
N PHE A 485 18.35 7.95 -5.58
CA PHE A 485 18.05 6.99 -4.52
C PHE A 485 18.77 5.65 -4.80
N ARG A 486 20.00 5.54 -4.30
CA ARG A 486 20.88 4.39 -4.59
C ARG A 486 21.20 3.60 -3.34
N SER A 487 20.53 2.49 -3.13
CA SER A 487 20.67 1.63 -1.94
C SER A 487 22.10 1.12 -1.75
N LEU A 488 22.83 0.83 -2.83
CA LEU A 488 24.23 0.37 -2.77
C LEU A 488 25.26 1.52 -2.84
N HIS A 489 24.85 2.75 -2.51
CA HIS A 489 25.81 3.87 -2.45
C HIS A 489 26.84 3.64 -1.35
N PRO A 490 28.16 3.93 -1.58
CA PRO A 490 29.23 3.68 -0.60
C PRO A 490 28.96 4.28 0.79
N ALA A 491 28.38 5.47 0.87
CA ALA A 491 28.03 6.11 2.15
C ALA A 491 26.95 5.33 2.91
N VAL A 492 25.97 4.75 2.21
CA VAL A 492 24.92 3.90 2.81
C VAL A 492 25.54 2.60 3.33
N LEU A 493 26.35 1.92 2.52
CA LEU A 493 27.03 0.69 2.92
C LEU A 493 27.96 0.91 4.12
N LEU A 494 28.65 2.05 4.18
CA LEU A 494 29.49 2.42 5.32
C LEU A 494 28.64 2.65 6.58
N SER A 495 27.48 3.29 6.46
CA SER A 495 26.53 3.52 7.55
C SER A 495 25.99 2.19 8.10
N VAL A 496 25.56 1.28 7.21
CA VAL A 496 25.12 -0.07 7.57
C VAL A 496 26.24 -0.82 8.31
N ARG A 497 27.44 -0.85 7.74
CA ARG A 497 28.60 -1.49 8.37
C ARG A 497 28.87 -0.95 9.77
N ARG A 498 28.88 0.37 9.95
CA ARG A 498 29.14 1.00 11.25
C ARG A 498 28.08 0.61 12.29
N ALA A 499 26.81 0.56 11.91
CA ALA A 499 25.74 0.12 12.81
C ALA A 499 25.89 -1.35 13.20
N LEU A 500 26.23 -2.23 12.24
CA LEU A 500 26.46 -3.65 12.50
C LEU A 500 27.70 -3.89 13.39
N ASP A 501 28.78 -3.13 13.19
CA ASP A 501 29.99 -3.23 14.02
C ASP A 501 29.70 -2.78 15.46
N ALA A 502 28.90 -1.73 15.66
CA ALA A 502 28.47 -1.28 16.98
C ALA A 502 27.60 -2.33 17.70
N ALA A 503 26.62 -2.94 16.98
CA ALA A 503 25.80 -4.02 17.53
C ALA A 503 26.64 -5.22 17.94
N ARG A 504 27.59 -5.64 17.08
CA ARG A 504 28.51 -6.75 17.35
C ARG A 504 29.37 -6.47 18.57
N ALA A 505 29.94 -5.28 18.69
CA ALA A 505 30.76 -4.88 19.82
C ALA A 505 30.00 -4.89 21.15
N ALA A 506 28.69 -4.57 21.12
CA ALA A 506 27.81 -4.60 22.28
C ALA A 506 27.19 -5.98 22.55
N GLY A 507 27.37 -6.96 21.64
CA GLY A 507 26.81 -8.31 21.78
C GLY A 507 25.29 -8.37 21.57
N ILE A 508 24.69 -7.39 20.88
CA ILE A 508 23.26 -7.38 20.58
C ILE A 508 23.00 -7.84 19.13
N PRO A 509 21.86 -8.52 18.87
CA PRO A 509 21.49 -8.90 17.51
C PRO A 509 21.14 -7.70 16.65
N SER A 510 21.28 -7.86 15.33
CA SER A 510 20.87 -6.88 14.33
C SER A 510 20.13 -7.55 13.20
N VAL A 511 19.11 -6.87 12.68
CA VAL A 511 18.30 -7.30 11.53
C VAL A 511 18.26 -6.20 10.48
N VAL A 512 18.08 -6.56 9.21
CA VAL A 512 17.81 -5.63 8.12
C VAL A 512 16.35 -5.79 7.73
N CYS A 513 15.60 -4.68 7.68
CA CYS A 513 14.16 -4.69 7.43
C CYS A 513 13.71 -3.80 6.25
N GLY A 514 14.62 -3.11 5.58
CA GLY A 514 14.33 -2.36 4.37
C GLY A 514 14.52 -3.18 3.10
N GLU A 515 14.37 -2.56 1.93
CA GLU A 515 14.47 -3.20 0.61
C GLU A 515 15.86 -3.77 0.26
N MET A 516 16.85 -3.55 1.11
CA MET A 516 18.16 -4.19 1.01
C MET A 516 18.19 -5.61 1.58
N ALA A 517 17.12 -6.04 2.29
CA ALA A 517 17.02 -7.36 2.92
C ALA A 517 16.76 -8.48 1.91
#